data_0c3684db19c32e62277d66b5da90680f
#
_entry.id   0c3684db19c32e62277d66b5da90680f
#
_cell.length_a   1.000
_cell.length_b   1.000
_cell.length_c   1.000
_cell.angle_alpha   90.00
_cell.angle_beta   90.00
_cell.angle_gamma   90.00
#
_symmetry.space_group_name_H-M   'P 1'
#
loop_
_entity.id
_entity.type
_entity.pdbx_description
1 polymer ?
#
loop_
_entity_poly.entity_id
_entity_poly.type
_entity_poly.pdbx_seq_one_letter_code
_entity_poly.pdbx_strand_id
1 'polypeptide(L)'
;MKIVDLLGGKAEYYLNHTCKTIDKQLIHIPGPDMIDKVWMNSDRNIRTLESLQALYGHGRLANTGYVSILPVDQGIEHSAGASFAPNPLYFDPENIIKLAIEGGCNAVASTFGVLGAVARKYAHKIPFIVKLNHNELLTYPNSYDQVMFGTVKEALNMGAVAVGATIYFGSEQSRRQIVEVSQAFEYAHELGMATILWCYLRNSSFKKDGTDYHAAADLTGQANHIGVTIKADIVKQKLPSNNGGFKAIGFGKTNECMYSELTTDHPIDLCRYQVANGYMGRVGLINSGGESHGESDLHDAVVTAVVNKRAGGMGLISGRKAFQKPMKDGIQLLNTIQDVYLDSSITIA
;
A
#
# COMPACT_ATOMS: atom_id res chain seq x y z
N MET A 1 17.47 15.78 -8.25
CA MET A 1 16.54 16.24 -9.33
C MET A 1 15.37 16.89 -8.64
N LYS A 2 14.90 18.06 -9.07
CA LYS A 2 13.77 18.71 -8.39
C LYS A 2 12.47 17.99 -8.74
N ILE A 3 11.56 17.84 -7.78
CA ILE A 3 10.25 17.17 -7.96
C ILE A 3 9.43 17.86 -9.07
N VAL A 4 9.49 19.19 -9.15
CA VAL A 4 8.83 19.97 -10.20
C VAL A 4 9.30 19.56 -11.60
N ASP A 5 10.61 19.33 -11.79
CA ASP A 5 11.18 18.91 -13.06
C ASP A 5 10.68 17.52 -13.47
N LEU A 6 10.52 16.61 -12.48
CA LEU A 6 10.01 15.26 -12.69
C LEU A 6 8.51 15.24 -13.03
N LEU A 7 7.73 16.18 -12.50
CA LEU A 7 6.30 16.33 -12.83
C LEU A 7 6.08 16.98 -14.20
N GLY A 8 7.11 17.67 -14.74
CA GLY A 8 7.06 18.29 -16.04
C GLY A 8 5.92 19.30 -16.20
N GLY A 9 5.30 19.36 -17.37
CA GLY A 9 4.21 20.30 -17.69
C GLY A 9 2.94 20.15 -16.82
N LYS A 10 2.84 19.09 -15.99
CA LYS A 10 1.72 18.90 -15.06
C LYS A 10 2.06 19.29 -13.61
N ALA A 11 3.21 19.91 -13.36
CA ALA A 11 3.63 20.28 -12.01
C ALA A 11 2.59 21.16 -11.31
N GLU A 12 2.12 22.22 -11.93
CA GLU A 12 1.09 23.10 -11.37
C GLU A 12 -0.23 22.37 -11.09
N TYR A 13 -0.65 21.50 -12.00
CA TYR A 13 -1.86 20.69 -11.84
C TYR A 13 -1.83 19.86 -10.55
N TYR A 14 -0.69 19.24 -10.23
CA TYR A 14 -0.57 18.44 -9.02
C TYR A 14 -0.23 19.25 -7.76
N LEU A 15 0.65 20.26 -7.88
CA LEU A 15 1.19 20.96 -6.71
C LEU A 15 0.30 22.11 -6.21
N ASN A 16 -0.47 22.76 -7.11
CA ASN A 16 -1.29 23.92 -6.75
C ASN A 16 -2.78 23.57 -6.51
N HIS A 17 -3.17 22.31 -6.74
CA HIS A 17 -4.55 21.90 -6.52
C HIS A 17 -4.97 22.09 -5.06
N THR A 18 -6.17 22.59 -4.84
CA THR A 18 -6.83 22.63 -3.54
C THR A 18 -7.99 21.65 -3.55
N CYS A 19 -7.99 20.70 -2.62
CA CYS A 19 -9.08 19.74 -2.50
C CYS A 19 -10.38 20.47 -2.09
N LYS A 20 -11.41 20.34 -2.92
CA LYS A 20 -12.71 20.99 -2.72
C LYS A 20 -13.80 20.06 -2.21
N THR A 21 -13.46 18.78 -2.04
CA THR A 21 -14.42 17.74 -1.68
C THR A 21 -14.46 17.51 -0.15
N ILE A 22 -13.47 16.83 0.38
CA ILE A 22 -13.37 16.53 1.81
C ILE A 22 -12.28 17.41 2.41
N ASP A 23 -12.66 18.33 3.32
CA ASP A 23 -11.72 19.26 3.94
C ASP A 23 -10.62 18.49 4.72
N LYS A 24 -9.38 18.95 4.59
CA LYS A 24 -8.24 18.38 5.33
C LYS A 24 -8.37 18.51 6.84
N GLN A 25 -9.17 19.44 7.34
CA GLN A 25 -9.45 19.59 8.77
C GLN A 25 -10.28 18.44 9.35
N LEU A 26 -10.97 17.68 8.48
CA LEU A 26 -11.76 16.52 8.87
C LEU A 26 -10.96 15.23 8.94
N ILE A 27 -9.74 15.22 8.39
CA ILE A 27 -8.91 14.01 8.34
C ILE A 27 -7.76 14.04 9.36
N HIS A 28 -7.34 12.85 9.80
CA HIS A 28 -6.14 12.67 10.60
C HIS A 28 -4.92 12.73 9.68
N ILE A 29 -4.25 13.87 9.68
CA ILE A 29 -3.08 14.15 8.83
C ILE A 29 -1.86 13.38 9.35
N PRO A 30 -1.11 12.66 8.49
CA PRO A 30 0.15 12.05 8.88
C PRO A 30 1.13 13.07 9.45
N GLY A 31 1.78 12.70 10.54
CA GLY A 31 2.76 13.54 11.23
C GLY A 31 3.60 12.73 12.22
N PRO A 32 4.63 13.34 12.82
CA PRO A 32 5.55 12.65 13.73
C PRO A 32 4.88 12.08 14.98
N ASP A 33 3.72 12.59 15.33
CA ASP A 33 2.91 12.21 16.48
C ASP A 33 1.70 11.29 16.12
N MET A 34 1.76 10.65 14.96
CA MET A 34 0.64 9.84 14.44
C MET A 34 0.28 8.67 15.37
N ILE A 35 1.27 8.05 16.01
CA ILE A 35 1.04 6.97 16.99
C ILE A 35 0.23 7.51 18.17
N ASP A 36 0.65 8.62 18.75
CA ASP A 36 0.03 9.22 19.94
C ASP A 36 -1.37 9.79 19.63
N LYS A 37 -1.53 10.40 18.47
CA LYS A 37 -2.81 11.02 18.09
C LYS A 37 -3.87 10.02 17.66
N VAL A 38 -3.47 8.94 17.01
CA VAL A 38 -4.42 8.01 16.38
C VAL A 38 -4.46 6.67 17.11
N TRP A 39 -3.38 5.90 17.04
CA TRP A 39 -3.40 4.51 17.52
C TRP A 39 -3.42 4.39 19.05
N MET A 40 -2.85 5.32 19.80
CA MET A 40 -2.96 5.34 21.26
C MET A 40 -4.42 5.47 21.74
N ASN A 41 -5.29 6.04 20.90
CA ASN A 41 -6.73 6.16 21.18
C ASN A 41 -7.56 5.02 20.56
N SER A 42 -6.92 3.94 20.17
CA SER A 42 -7.56 2.73 19.60
C SER A 42 -7.53 1.57 20.60
N ASP A 43 -8.00 0.41 20.15
CA ASP A 43 -7.95 -0.83 20.93
C ASP A 43 -6.61 -1.61 20.76
N ARG A 44 -5.57 -0.97 20.19
CA ARG A 44 -4.25 -1.59 20.02
C ARG A 44 -3.54 -1.71 21.35
N ASN A 45 -2.97 -2.89 21.64
CA ASN A 45 -2.17 -3.09 22.84
C ASN A 45 -0.80 -2.38 22.73
N ILE A 46 -0.09 -2.27 23.84
CA ILE A 46 1.21 -1.56 23.91
C ILE A 46 2.23 -2.14 22.93
N ARG A 47 2.30 -3.44 22.75
CA ARG A 47 3.24 -4.08 21.83
C ARG A 47 2.91 -3.80 20.36
N THR A 48 1.63 -3.70 20.01
CA THR A 48 1.21 -3.26 18.67
C THR A 48 1.63 -1.79 18.43
N LEU A 49 1.53 -0.92 19.43
CA LEU A 49 2.03 0.45 19.32
C LEU A 49 3.56 0.50 19.15
N GLU A 50 4.32 -0.35 19.85
CA GLU A 50 5.76 -0.50 19.63
C GLU A 50 6.09 -0.97 18.21
N SER A 51 5.34 -1.93 17.68
CA SER A 51 5.49 -2.43 16.30
C SER A 51 5.18 -1.35 15.26
N LEU A 52 4.12 -0.58 15.46
CA LEU A 52 3.81 0.59 14.64
C LEU A 52 4.93 1.63 14.73
N GLN A 53 5.42 1.93 15.93
CA GLN A 53 6.54 2.86 16.12
C GLN A 53 7.81 2.36 15.42
N ALA A 54 8.08 1.06 15.40
CA ALA A 54 9.20 0.49 14.67
C ALA A 54 9.09 0.73 13.16
N LEU A 55 7.88 0.60 12.59
CA LEU A 55 7.63 0.92 11.17
C LEU A 55 7.80 2.40 10.87
N TYR A 56 7.22 3.29 11.69
CA TYR A 56 7.26 4.74 11.46
C TYR A 56 8.58 5.38 11.89
N GLY A 57 9.36 4.71 12.74
CA GLY A 57 10.64 5.18 13.26
C GLY A 57 11.86 4.74 12.46
N HIS A 58 11.69 4.03 11.34
CA HIS A 58 12.80 3.49 10.55
C HIS A 58 12.95 4.13 9.18
N GLY A 59 14.16 4.06 8.60
CA GLY A 59 14.48 4.53 7.26
C GLY A 59 14.54 6.06 7.12
N ARG A 60 14.54 6.53 5.87
CA ARG A 60 14.65 7.97 5.58
C ARG A 60 13.42 8.79 6.00
N LEU A 61 12.25 8.14 6.07
CA LEU A 61 11.01 8.78 6.52
C LEU A 61 10.76 8.60 8.03
N ALA A 62 11.77 8.19 8.79
CA ALA A 62 11.64 7.98 10.23
C ALA A 62 11.04 9.20 10.94
N ASN A 63 10.03 8.96 11.76
CA ASN A 63 9.36 9.97 12.60
C ASN A 63 8.72 11.14 11.82
N THR A 64 8.34 10.93 10.57
CA THR A 64 7.60 11.92 9.77
C THR A 64 6.09 11.64 9.72
N GLY A 65 5.66 10.45 10.13
CA GLY A 65 4.30 9.94 9.92
C GLY A 65 4.06 9.33 8.54
N TYR A 66 5.09 9.31 7.68
CA TYR A 66 5.04 8.68 6.37
C TYR A 66 5.86 7.39 6.34
N VAL A 67 5.50 6.48 5.43
CA VAL A 67 6.22 5.21 5.24
C VAL A 67 6.54 4.95 3.75
N SER A 68 7.71 4.40 3.52
CA SER A 68 8.17 3.86 2.24
C SER A 68 8.48 2.37 2.43
N ILE A 69 7.75 1.50 1.75
CA ILE A 69 7.88 0.05 1.90
C ILE A 69 8.33 -0.56 0.57
N LEU A 70 9.31 -1.45 0.60
CA LEU A 70 9.68 -2.29 -0.54
C LEU A 70 8.94 -3.62 -0.45
N PRO A 71 7.93 -3.89 -1.32
CA PRO A 71 7.29 -5.20 -1.37
C PRO A 71 7.92 -6.07 -2.45
N VAL A 72 8.30 -7.29 -2.11
CA VAL A 72 8.74 -8.31 -3.07
C VAL A 72 8.13 -9.65 -2.70
N ASP A 73 6.90 -9.87 -3.12
CA ASP A 73 6.16 -11.14 -2.98
C ASP A 73 6.01 -11.87 -4.32
N GLN A 74 6.84 -11.51 -5.28
CA GLN A 74 6.88 -12.10 -6.61
C GLN A 74 7.43 -13.53 -6.56
N GLY A 75 7.08 -14.31 -7.59
CA GLY A 75 7.36 -15.74 -7.65
C GLY A 75 6.20 -16.62 -7.20
N ILE A 76 5.14 -16.01 -6.64
CA ILE A 76 3.90 -16.70 -6.23
C ILE A 76 2.69 -16.10 -6.97
N GLU A 77 2.40 -14.82 -6.80
CA GLU A 77 1.28 -14.14 -7.46
C GLU A 77 1.58 -13.74 -8.91
N HIS A 78 2.85 -13.58 -9.23
CA HIS A 78 3.39 -13.36 -10.57
C HIS A 78 4.53 -14.35 -10.80
N SER A 79 4.74 -14.82 -12.02
CA SER A 79 5.82 -15.78 -12.26
C SER A 79 7.19 -15.23 -11.85
N ALA A 80 8.02 -16.07 -11.26
CA ALA A 80 9.38 -15.69 -10.86
C ALA A 80 10.18 -15.23 -12.08
N GLY A 81 10.04 -15.92 -13.21
CA GLY A 81 10.69 -15.52 -14.47
C GLY A 81 10.30 -14.11 -14.91
N ALA A 82 9.01 -13.79 -15.00
CA ALA A 82 8.57 -12.44 -15.38
C ALA A 82 9.02 -11.37 -14.39
N SER A 83 9.16 -11.74 -13.11
CA SER A 83 9.51 -10.79 -12.05
C SER A 83 11.01 -10.52 -11.96
N PHE A 84 11.84 -11.57 -12.03
CA PHE A 84 13.27 -11.46 -11.74
C PHE A 84 14.17 -11.58 -12.97
N ALA A 85 13.69 -12.05 -14.14
CA ALA A 85 14.50 -12.10 -15.34
C ALA A 85 15.09 -10.72 -15.76
N PRO A 86 14.37 -9.58 -15.58
CA PRO A 86 14.95 -8.26 -15.87
C PRO A 86 16.19 -7.95 -15.04
N ASN A 87 16.27 -8.48 -13.81
CA ASN A 87 17.46 -8.39 -12.96
C ASN A 87 17.60 -9.67 -12.11
N PRO A 88 18.33 -10.69 -12.59
CA PRO A 88 18.48 -11.97 -11.91
C PRO A 88 19.12 -11.90 -10.51
N LEU A 89 19.76 -10.79 -10.17
CA LEU A 89 20.33 -10.55 -8.84
C LEU A 89 19.28 -10.76 -7.73
N TYR A 90 18.02 -10.46 -8.01
CA TYR A 90 16.92 -10.50 -7.03
C TYR A 90 16.26 -11.88 -6.87
N PHE A 91 16.76 -12.92 -7.56
CA PHE A 91 16.47 -14.30 -7.15
C PHE A 91 17.07 -14.62 -5.77
N ASP A 92 18.16 -13.93 -5.38
CA ASP A 92 18.72 -14.04 -4.04
C ASP A 92 17.99 -13.10 -3.07
N PRO A 93 17.30 -13.64 -2.03
CA PRO A 93 16.61 -12.88 -1.00
C PRO A 93 17.46 -11.79 -0.34
N GLU A 94 18.75 -12.03 -0.16
CA GLU A 94 19.65 -11.06 0.48
C GLU A 94 19.70 -9.73 -0.28
N ASN A 95 19.67 -9.77 -1.60
CA ASN A 95 19.73 -8.56 -2.41
C ASN A 95 18.42 -7.75 -2.35
N ILE A 96 17.29 -8.41 -2.12
CA ILE A 96 16.01 -7.73 -1.85
C ILE A 96 16.11 -6.89 -0.57
N ILE A 97 16.67 -7.49 0.50
CA ILE A 97 16.81 -6.77 1.78
C ILE A 97 17.85 -5.64 1.66
N LYS A 98 18.96 -5.87 0.96
CA LYS A 98 19.95 -4.82 0.70
C LYS A 98 19.33 -3.63 -0.04
N LEU A 99 18.52 -3.89 -1.07
CA LEU A 99 17.80 -2.83 -1.79
C LEU A 99 16.90 -2.00 -0.84
N ALA A 100 16.17 -2.68 0.06
CA ALA A 100 15.31 -1.98 1.01
C ALA A 100 16.11 -1.12 2.00
N ILE A 101 17.22 -1.64 2.53
CA ILE A 101 18.09 -0.93 3.48
C ILE A 101 18.78 0.24 2.80
N GLU A 102 19.45 0.02 1.68
CA GLU A 102 20.20 1.04 0.94
C GLU A 102 19.26 2.07 0.31
N GLY A 103 18.04 1.65 -0.08
CA GLY A 103 16.96 2.52 -0.53
C GLY A 103 16.30 3.31 0.59
N GLY A 104 16.72 3.14 1.85
CA GLY A 104 16.19 3.91 3.00
C GLY A 104 14.72 3.64 3.31
N CYS A 105 14.21 2.44 3.00
CA CYS A 105 12.81 2.09 3.27
C CYS A 105 12.53 1.94 4.77
N ASN A 106 11.30 2.21 5.17
CA ASN A 106 10.82 1.97 6.54
C ASN A 106 10.70 0.47 6.83
N ALA A 107 10.38 -0.33 5.83
CA ALA A 107 10.21 -1.77 5.97
C ALA A 107 10.38 -2.49 4.63
N VAL A 108 10.60 -3.80 4.72
CA VAL A 108 10.50 -4.72 3.59
C VAL A 108 9.34 -5.68 3.81
N ALA A 109 8.48 -5.83 2.80
CA ALA A 109 7.34 -6.76 2.83
C ALA A 109 7.62 -7.91 1.86
N SER A 110 7.60 -9.15 2.35
CA SER A 110 7.86 -10.31 1.51
C SER A 110 7.26 -11.60 2.05
N THR A 111 7.56 -12.70 1.40
CA THR A 111 7.08 -14.04 1.74
C THR A 111 7.82 -14.64 2.93
N PHE A 112 7.25 -15.69 3.53
CA PHE A 112 7.93 -16.47 4.57
C PHE A 112 9.29 -17.02 4.11
N GLY A 113 9.36 -17.52 2.87
CA GLY A 113 10.61 -18.08 2.35
C GLY A 113 11.71 -17.03 2.18
N VAL A 114 11.39 -15.87 1.60
CA VAL A 114 12.34 -14.78 1.39
C VAL A 114 12.86 -14.23 2.72
N LEU A 115 11.96 -13.85 3.63
CA LEU A 115 12.36 -13.26 4.90
C LEU A 115 12.98 -14.27 5.84
N GLY A 116 12.47 -15.52 5.87
CA GLY A 116 13.03 -16.59 6.68
C GLY A 116 14.46 -16.95 6.33
N ALA A 117 14.80 -16.95 5.03
CA ALA A 117 16.17 -17.24 4.58
C ALA A 117 17.22 -16.25 5.12
N VAL A 118 16.81 -15.04 5.49
CA VAL A 118 17.73 -13.94 5.86
C VAL A 118 17.44 -13.34 7.25
N ALA A 119 16.43 -13.85 7.97
CA ALA A 119 15.94 -13.25 9.19
C ALA A 119 17.01 -13.02 10.26
N ARG A 120 17.87 -14.00 10.54
CA ARG A 120 18.96 -13.86 11.52
C ARG A 120 19.90 -12.70 11.23
N LYS A 121 20.15 -12.44 9.95
CA LYS A 121 21.10 -11.40 9.52
C LYS A 121 20.48 -10.02 9.47
N TYR A 122 19.17 -9.93 9.24
CA TYR A 122 18.56 -8.66 8.87
C TYR A 122 17.34 -8.23 9.68
N ALA A 123 16.65 -9.10 10.40
CA ALA A 123 15.42 -8.72 11.14
C ALA A 123 15.63 -7.59 12.16
N HIS A 124 16.85 -7.43 12.68
CA HIS A 124 17.22 -6.35 13.60
C HIS A 124 17.72 -5.08 12.88
N LYS A 125 17.84 -5.10 11.56
CA LYS A 125 18.35 -3.98 10.74
C LYS A 125 17.30 -3.23 9.99
N ILE A 126 16.19 -3.87 9.68
CA ILE A 126 15.03 -3.27 9.00
C ILE A 126 13.77 -4.02 9.44
N PRO A 127 12.67 -3.30 9.73
CA PRO A 127 11.39 -3.91 10.02
C PRO A 127 10.90 -4.86 8.92
N PHE A 128 10.48 -6.07 9.31
CA PHE A 128 9.90 -7.06 8.40
C PHE A 128 8.39 -7.03 8.47
N ILE A 129 7.76 -7.08 7.29
CA ILE A 129 6.33 -7.32 7.10
C ILE A 129 6.19 -8.65 6.39
N VAL A 130 5.73 -9.68 7.07
CA VAL A 130 5.52 -11.01 6.46
C VAL A 130 4.14 -11.07 5.84
N LYS A 131 4.07 -11.34 4.54
CA LYS A 131 2.81 -11.53 3.86
C LYS A 131 2.33 -12.97 4.06
N LEU A 132 1.15 -13.12 4.70
CA LEU A 132 0.62 -14.41 5.16
C LEU A 132 0.00 -15.25 4.04
N ASN A 133 -0.63 -14.59 3.06
CA ASN A 133 -1.39 -15.27 2.01
C ASN A 133 -1.00 -14.79 0.61
N HIS A 134 -1.19 -15.68 -0.35
CA HIS A 134 -0.87 -15.43 -1.75
C HIS A 134 -1.86 -16.14 -2.69
N ASN A 135 -2.06 -15.58 -3.88
CA ASN A 135 -2.68 -16.30 -4.98
C ASN A 135 -1.64 -17.23 -5.62
N GLU A 136 -1.88 -18.53 -5.53
CA GLU A 136 -1.01 -19.55 -6.13
C GLU A 136 -1.16 -19.53 -7.68
N LEU A 137 -0.07 -19.13 -8.36
CA LEU A 137 -0.11 -18.83 -9.79
C LEU A 137 -0.33 -20.06 -10.68
N LEU A 138 0.06 -21.26 -10.24
CA LEU A 138 -0.02 -22.48 -11.05
C LEU A 138 -1.44 -23.05 -11.15
N THR A 139 -2.36 -22.62 -10.28
CA THR A 139 -3.77 -22.98 -10.41
C THR A 139 -4.38 -22.27 -11.59
N TYR A 140 -4.78 -23.06 -12.59
CA TYR A 140 -5.38 -22.59 -13.84
C TYR A 140 -6.73 -23.28 -14.12
N PRO A 141 -7.79 -22.54 -14.50
CA PRO A 141 -7.85 -21.08 -14.60
C PRO A 141 -7.74 -20.38 -13.24
N ASN A 142 -7.19 -19.16 -13.21
CA ASN A 142 -7.02 -18.41 -11.99
C ASN A 142 -8.37 -18.02 -11.37
N SER A 143 -8.62 -18.49 -10.14
CA SER A 143 -9.85 -18.21 -9.39
C SER A 143 -9.72 -16.97 -8.47
N TYR A 144 -8.57 -16.27 -8.51
CA TYR A 144 -8.26 -15.17 -7.60
C TYR A 144 -8.38 -15.58 -6.12
N ASP A 145 -7.91 -16.78 -5.81
CA ASP A 145 -7.88 -17.28 -4.46
C ASP A 145 -6.59 -16.85 -3.74
N GLN A 146 -6.75 -16.41 -2.50
CA GLN A 146 -5.65 -16.09 -1.60
C GLN A 146 -5.58 -17.20 -0.55
N VAL A 147 -4.49 -17.95 -0.54
CA VAL A 147 -4.26 -19.09 0.34
C VAL A 147 -3.24 -18.72 1.40
N MET A 148 -3.47 -19.13 2.66
CA MET A 148 -2.51 -18.92 3.74
C MET A 148 -1.27 -19.80 3.55
N PHE A 149 -0.09 -19.20 3.53
CA PHE A 149 1.21 -19.89 3.36
C PHE A 149 1.95 -20.10 4.68
N GLY A 150 1.50 -19.48 5.75
CA GLY A 150 2.09 -19.63 7.07
C GLY A 150 1.25 -18.94 8.13
N THR A 151 1.72 -18.94 9.37
CA THR A 151 1.00 -18.43 10.53
C THR A 151 1.56 -17.11 11.04
N VAL A 152 0.73 -16.32 11.74
CA VAL A 152 1.15 -15.10 12.43
C VAL A 152 2.28 -15.39 13.44
N LYS A 153 2.18 -16.52 14.17
CA LYS A 153 3.21 -16.92 15.13
C LYS A 153 4.55 -17.20 14.47
N GLU A 154 4.55 -17.81 13.29
CA GLU A 154 5.77 -18.02 12.52
C GLU A 154 6.39 -16.70 12.09
N ALA A 155 5.58 -15.75 11.62
CA ALA A 155 6.04 -14.40 11.27
C ALA A 155 6.68 -13.69 12.47
N LEU A 156 6.06 -13.76 13.65
CA LEU A 156 6.61 -13.22 14.90
C LEU A 156 7.97 -13.85 15.23
N ASN A 157 8.09 -15.17 15.11
CA ASN A 157 9.33 -15.90 15.41
C ASN A 157 10.48 -15.54 14.45
N MET A 158 10.18 -15.02 13.25
CA MET A 158 11.17 -14.47 12.33
C MET A 158 11.60 -13.04 12.67
N GLY A 159 11.01 -12.43 13.71
CA GLY A 159 11.30 -11.06 14.11
C GLY A 159 10.52 -10.01 13.33
N ALA A 160 9.41 -10.39 12.68
CA ALA A 160 8.56 -9.43 12.01
C ALA A 160 7.81 -8.55 13.00
N VAL A 161 7.66 -7.27 12.67
CA VAL A 161 6.87 -6.30 13.43
C VAL A 161 5.44 -6.17 12.91
N ALA A 162 5.21 -6.65 11.69
CA ALA A 162 3.90 -6.60 11.07
C ALA A 162 3.64 -7.85 10.21
N VAL A 163 2.36 -8.14 10.03
CA VAL A 163 1.89 -9.09 9.02
C VAL A 163 1.11 -8.36 7.94
N GLY A 164 1.19 -8.90 6.73
CA GLY A 164 0.43 -8.43 5.58
C GLY A 164 -0.46 -9.53 5.04
N ALA A 165 -1.59 -9.17 4.47
CA ALA A 165 -2.45 -10.09 3.74
C ALA A 165 -3.08 -9.39 2.52
N THR A 166 -3.51 -10.18 1.55
CA THR A 166 -4.34 -9.71 0.44
C THR A 166 -5.75 -10.27 0.58
N ILE A 167 -6.74 -9.42 0.33
CA ILE A 167 -8.09 -9.88 0.03
C ILE A 167 -8.42 -9.42 -1.39
N TYR A 168 -8.89 -10.36 -2.20
CA TYR A 168 -9.46 -10.08 -3.51
C TYR A 168 -10.97 -9.90 -3.36
N PHE A 169 -11.37 -8.69 -2.92
CA PHE A 169 -12.77 -8.33 -2.71
C PHE A 169 -13.60 -8.53 -3.98
N GLY A 170 -14.75 -9.15 -3.84
CA GLY A 170 -15.67 -9.43 -4.92
C GLY A 170 -15.34 -10.68 -5.74
N SER A 171 -14.23 -11.39 -5.47
CA SER A 171 -13.98 -12.73 -6.01
C SER A 171 -14.93 -13.77 -5.38
N GLU A 172 -15.06 -14.93 -6.00
CA GLU A 172 -15.84 -16.04 -5.44
C GLU A 172 -15.33 -16.48 -4.05
N GLN A 173 -14.02 -16.31 -3.81
CA GLN A 173 -13.35 -16.66 -2.55
C GLN A 173 -13.30 -15.52 -1.53
N SER A 174 -13.83 -14.35 -1.86
CA SER A 174 -13.75 -13.14 -1.03
C SER A 174 -14.24 -13.35 0.41
N ARG A 175 -15.35 -14.06 0.57
CA ARG A 175 -15.95 -14.31 1.91
C ARG A 175 -15.04 -15.13 2.81
N ARG A 176 -14.42 -16.18 2.28
CA ARG A 176 -13.48 -17.02 3.02
C ARG A 176 -12.22 -16.21 3.38
N GLN A 177 -11.67 -15.47 2.42
CA GLN A 177 -10.50 -14.61 2.63
C GLN A 177 -10.76 -13.57 3.73
N ILE A 178 -11.94 -12.96 3.79
CA ILE A 178 -12.30 -12.01 4.85
C ILE A 178 -12.25 -12.69 6.23
N VAL A 179 -12.82 -13.88 6.36
CA VAL A 179 -12.81 -14.64 7.64
C VAL A 179 -11.38 -14.97 8.06
N GLU A 180 -10.61 -15.58 7.16
CA GLU A 180 -9.22 -16.00 7.45
C GLU A 180 -8.32 -14.81 7.82
N VAL A 181 -8.42 -13.69 7.08
CA VAL A 181 -7.60 -12.51 7.34
C VAL A 181 -8.05 -11.79 8.61
N SER A 182 -9.36 -11.71 8.90
CA SER A 182 -9.82 -11.09 10.14
C SER A 182 -9.33 -11.85 11.39
N GLN A 183 -9.36 -13.17 11.35
CA GLN A 183 -8.82 -14.01 12.42
C GLN A 183 -7.29 -13.86 12.55
N ALA A 184 -6.57 -13.81 11.44
CA ALA A 184 -5.14 -13.59 11.44
C ALA A 184 -4.77 -12.20 12.00
N PHE A 185 -5.53 -11.16 11.68
CA PHE A 185 -5.30 -9.80 12.17
C PHE A 185 -5.63 -9.65 13.65
N GLU A 186 -6.71 -10.29 14.13
CA GLU A 186 -7.00 -10.38 15.55
C GLU A 186 -5.82 -11.01 16.31
N TYR A 187 -5.33 -12.16 15.84
CA TYR A 187 -4.20 -12.85 16.48
C TYR A 187 -2.88 -12.06 16.35
N ALA A 188 -2.68 -11.33 15.26
CA ALA A 188 -1.52 -10.44 15.12
C ALA A 188 -1.53 -9.32 16.18
N HIS A 189 -2.66 -8.67 16.39
CA HIS A 189 -2.81 -7.66 17.45
C HIS A 189 -2.64 -8.25 18.85
N GLU A 190 -3.17 -9.45 19.11
CA GLU A 190 -2.94 -10.17 20.37
C GLU A 190 -1.44 -10.36 20.64
N LEU A 191 -0.69 -10.76 19.61
CA LEU A 191 0.76 -10.95 19.69
C LEU A 191 1.57 -9.64 19.61
N GLY A 192 0.90 -8.50 19.42
CA GLY A 192 1.55 -7.18 19.39
C GLY A 192 2.15 -6.81 18.04
N MET A 193 1.67 -7.37 16.94
CA MET A 193 2.11 -7.04 15.58
C MET A 193 1.14 -6.07 14.92
N ALA A 194 1.66 -5.20 14.05
CA ALA A 194 0.84 -4.37 13.18
C ALA A 194 0.27 -5.15 11.99
N THR A 195 -0.80 -4.65 11.38
CA THR A 195 -1.50 -5.32 10.28
C THR A 195 -1.61 -4.43 9.04
N ILE A 196 -1.29 -4.98 7.87
CA ILE A 196 -1.35 -4.26 6.60
C ILE A 196 -2.16 -5.07 5.60
N LEU A 197 -3.22 -4.47 5.03
CA LEU A 197 -4.09 -5.15 4.07
C LEU A 197 -3.90 -4.62 2.65
N TRP A 198 -3.63 -5.51 1.71
CA TRP A 198 -3.74 -5.28 0.27
C TRP A 198 -5.22 -5.38 -0.13
N CYS A 199 -5.89 -4.25 -0.28
CA CYS A 199 -7.33 -4.15 -0.58
C CYS A 199 -7.58 -4.17 -2.08
N TYR A 200 -7.48 -5.33 -2.72
CA TYR A 200 -7.68 -5.43 -4.16
C TYR A 200 -9.08 -5.93 -4.52
N LEU A 201 -9.58 -5.45 -5.64
CA LEU A 201 -10.83 -5.91 -6.22
C LEU A 201 -10.56 -6.96 -7.29
N ARG A 202 -11.32 -8.04 -7.29
CA ARG A 202 -11.32 -9.07 -8.33
C ARG A 202 -12.73 -9.61 -8.51
N ASN A 203 -13.44 -9.08 -9.50
CA ASN A 203 -14.78 -9.53 -9.87
C ASN A 203 -14.93 -9.39 -11.38
N SER A 204 -15.24 -10.48 -12.08
CA SER A 204 -15.41 -10.46 -13.54
C SER A 204 -16.50 -9.50 -14.00
N SER A 205 -17.56 -9.32 -13.19
CA SER A 205 -18.67 -8.40 -13.47
C SER A 205 -18.29 -6.92 -13.32
N PHE A 206 -17.09 -6.59 -12.79
CA PHE A 206 -16.57 -5.23 -12.76
C PHE A 206 -15.85 -4.83 -14.06
N LYS A 207 -15.92 -5.68 -15.08
CA LYS A 207 -15.59 -5.34 -16.47
C LYS A 207 -16.86 -5.37 -17.27
N LYS A 208 -17.27 -4.21 -17.80
CA LYS A 208 -18.51 -4.05 -18.53
C LYS A 208 -18.31 -3.14 -19.73
N ASP A 209 -18.78 -3.53 -20.89
CA ASP A 209 -18.74 -2.74 -22.13
C ASP A 209 -17.33 -2.21 -22.47
N GLY A 210 -16.30 -3.05 -22.25
CA GLY A 210 -14.89 -2.72 -22.51
C GLY A 210 -14.22 -1.86 -21.44
N THR A 211 -14.94 -1.42 -20.42
CA THR A 211 -14.41 -0.61 -19.31
C THR A 211 -14.11 -1.48 -18.10
N ASP A 212 -12.94 -1.24 -17.47
CA ASP A 212 -12.52 -1.90 -16.23
C ASP A 212 -12.76 -0.96 -15.04
N TYR A 213 -13.69 -1.34 -14.16
CA TYR A 213 -14.08 -0.56 -12.98
C TYR A 213 -13.33 -0.93 -11.69
N HIS A 214 -12.37 -1.87 -11.73
CA HIS A 214 -11.62 -2.30 -10.54
C HIS A 214 -10.79 -1.19 -9.87
N ALA A 215 -10.56 -0.08 -10.54
CA ALA A 215 -9.92 1.09 -9.97
C ALA A 215 -10.89 2.24 -9.69
N ALA A 216 -12.20 2.05 -9.84
CA ALA A 216 -13.18 3.09 -9.56
C ALA A 216 -13.07 3.59 -8.12
N ALA A 217 -13.23 4.90 -7.91
CA ALA A 217 -13.04 5.53 -6.60
C ALA A 217 -13.98 4.98 -5.53
N ASP A 218 -15.25 4.78 -5.87
CA ASP A 218 -16.27 4.21 -4.97
C ASP A 218 -16.00 2.75 -4.63
N LEU A 219 -15.62 1.93 -5.61
CA LEU A 219 -15.31 0.51 -5.40
C LEU A 219 -14.03 0.33 -4.57
N THR A 220 -12.98 1.09 -4.86
CA THR A 220 -11.73 1.04 -4.10
C THR A 220 -11.90 1.62 -2.70
N GLY A 221 -12.70 2.67 -2.55
CA GLY A 221 -13.09 3.21 -1.25
C GLY A 221 -13.85 2.17 -0.41
N GLN A 222 -14.82 1.47 -1.02
CA GLN A 222 -15.55 0.39 -0.34
C GLN A 222 -14.63 -0.76 0.08
N ALA A 223 -13.67 -1.15 -0.76
CA ALA A 223 -12.68 -2.17 -0.41
C ALA A 223 -11.83 -1.73 0.79
N ASN A 224 -11.38 -0.47 0.83
CA ASN A 224 -10.67 0.09 1.97
C ASN A 224 -11.55 0.05 3.23
N HIS A 225 -12.83 0.45 3.13
CA HIS A 225 -13.74 0.47 4.26
C HIS A 225 -13.98 -0.92 4.87
N ILE A 226 -14.06 -1.97 4.04
CA ILE A 226 -14.11 -3.35 4.53
C ILE A 226 -12.76 -3.71 5.20
N GLY A 227 -11.63 -3.33 4.60
CA GLY A 227 -10.30 -3.59 5.16
C GLY A 227 -10.11 -2.99 6.56
N VAL A 228 -10.55 -1.75 6.77
CA VAL A 228 -10.47 -1.10 8.09
C VAL A 228 -11.46 -1.70 9.08
N THR A 229 -12.59 -2.23 8.61
CA THR A 229 -13.58 -2.92 9.45
C THR A 229 -13.01 -4.19 10.08
N ILE A 230 -12.11 -4.90 9.39
CA ILE A 230 -11.40 -6.07 9.94
C ILE A 230 -10.08 -5.70 10.63
N LYS A 231 -9.95 -4.44 11.04
CA LYS A 231 -8.85 -3.91 11.86
C LYS A 231 -7.47 -3.89 11.19
N ALA A 232 -7.39 -3.63 9.87
CA ALA A 232 -6.11 -3.24 9.28
C ALA A 232 -5.61 -1.92 9.87
N ASP A 233 -4.32 -1.82 10.22
CA ASP A 233 -3.68 -0.58 10.64
C ASP A 233 -3.29 0.29 9.45
N ILE A 234 -2.93 -0.37 8.36
CA ILE A 234 -2.59 0.28 7.08
C ILE A 234 -3.29 -0.49 5.96
N VAL A 235 -3.88 0.23 5.02
CA VAL A 235 -4.44 -0.33 3.79
C VAL A 235 -3.62 0.07 2.58
N LYS A 236 -3.34 -0.90 1.71
CA LYS A 236 -2.71 -0.68 0.41
C LYS A 236 -3.77 -0.70 -0.67
N GLN A 237 -3.81 0.34 -1.50
CA GLN A 237 -4.76 0.44 -2.60
C GLN A 237 -4.07 1.00 -3.86
N LYS A 238 -4.66 0.75 -5.02
CA LYS A 238 -4.31 1.45 -6.26
C LYS A 238 -4.80 2.90 -6.21
N LEU A 239 -4.14 3.80 -6.94
CA LEU A 239 -4.75 5.12 -7.18
C LEU A 239 -6.10 4.94 -7.87
N PRO A 240 -7.12 5.69 -7.44
CA PRO A 240 -8.47 5.55 -7.98
C PRO A 240 -8.65 6.29 -9.30
N SER A 241 -9.65 5.85 -10.06
CA SER A 241 -10.13 6.51 -11.27
C SER A 241 -11.59 6.96 -11.10
N ASN A 242 -11.97 8.01 -11.80
CA ASN A 242 -13.35 8.45 -11.90
C ASN A 242 -13.99 7.87 -13.18
N ASN A 243 -14.68 6.74 -13.05
CA ASN A 243 -15.31 6.07 -14.18
C ASN A 243 -16.74 5.57 -13.89
N GLY A 244 -17.34 6.04 -12.79
CA GLY A 244 -18.72 5.78 -12.43
C GLY A 244 -18.99 4.52 -11.60
N GLY A 245 -18.00 3.66 -11.41
CA GLY A 245 -18.03 2.51 -10.48
C GLY A 245 -19.38 1.80 -10.31
N PHE A 246 -19.94 1.79 -9.10
CA PHE A 246 -21.24 1.18 -8.77
C PHE A 246 -22.38 1.65 -9.70
N LYS A 247 -22.43 2.96 -10.00
CA LYS A 247 -23.45 3.54 -10.86
C LYS A 247 -23.34 3.00 -12.29
N ALA A 248 -22.15 2.96 -12.85
CA ALA A 248 -21.91 2.48 -14.22
C ALA A 248 -22.18 0.98 -14.39
N ILE A 249 -21.81 0.17 -13.40
CA ILE A 249 -22.11 -1.28 -13.45
C ILE A 249 -23.55 -1.62 -13.08
N GLY A 250 -24.30 -0.68 -12.49
CA GLY A 250 -25.68 -0.89 -12.05
C GLY A 250 -25.80 -1.78 -10.81
N PHE A 251 -24.81 -1.77 -9.96
CA PHE A 251 -24.71 -2.59 -8.74
C PHE A 251 -24.47 -1.71 -7.51
N GLY A 252 -24.98 -2.15 -6.35
CA GLY A 252 -24.85 -1.41 -5.10
C GLY A 252 -25.76 -0.17 -5.05
N LYS A 253 -26.12 0.24 -3.87
CA LYS A 253 -26.87 1.48 -3.65
C LYS A 253 -25.90 2.51 -3.07
N THR A 254 -25.31 3.33 -3.94
CA THR A 254 -24.47 4.45 -3.51
C THR A 254 -25.25 5.77 -3.61
N ASN A 255 -24.81 6.76 -2.83
CA ASN A 255 -25.43 8.08 -2.87
C ASN A 255 -24.82 8.92 -4.00
N GLU A 256 -25.64 9.71 -4.70
CA GLU A 256 -25.18 10.58 -5.79
C GLU A 256 -24.13 11.60 -5.32
N CYS A 257 -24.20 12.05 -4.05
CA CYS A 257 -23.19 12.94 -3.46
C CYS A 257 -21.77 12.38 -3.55
N MET A 258 -21.59 11.05 -3.63
CA MET A 258 -20.27 10.46 -3.84
C MET A 258 -19.63 10.97 -5.14
N TYR A 259 -20.42 11.12 -6.19
CA TYR A 259 -19.96 11.54 -7.52
C TYR A 259 -19.99 13.06 -7.72
N SER A 260 -20.91 13.77 -7.07
CA SER A 260 -21.10 15.21 -7.26
C SER A 260 -20.37 16.09 -6.23
N GLU A 261 -20.09 15.57 -5.02
CA GLU A 261 -19.58 16.36 -3.90
C GLU A 261 -18.31 15.77 -3.27
N LEU A 262 -18.18 14.42 -3.20
CA LEU A 262 -17.09 13.77 -2.48
C LEU A 262 -15.91 13.39 -3.38
N THR A 263 -16.06 13.47 -4.70
CA THR A 263 -15.02 13.24 -5.68
C THR A 263 -15.10 14.25 -6.82
N THR A 264 -13.97 14.43 -7.52
CA THR A 264 -13.88 15.14 -8.80
C THR A 264 -13.06 14.30 -9.77
N ASP A 265 -12.75 14.84 -10.96
CA ASP A 265 -11.81 14.19 -11.90
C ASP A 265 -10.34 14.35 -11.46
N HIS A 266 -10.08 15.14 -10.42
CA HIS A 266 -8.71 15.36 -9.97
C HIS A 266 -8.22 14.19 -9.10
N PRO A 267 -7.05 13.58 -9.39
CA PRO A 267 -6.58 12.39 -8.70
C PRO A 267 -6.34 12.59 -7.20
N ILE A 268 -6.05 13.81 -6.75
CA ILE A 268 -5.92 14.12 -5.33
C ILE A 268 -7.27 14.00 -4.62
N ASP A 269 -8.35 14.51 -5.21
CA ASP A 269 -9.69 14.41 -4.62
C ASP A 269 -10.20 12.96 -4.58
N LEU A 270 -9.91 12.20 -5.66
CA LEU A 270 -10.22 10.77 -5.70
C LEU A 270 -9.44 9.99 -4.63
N CYS A 271 -8.16 10.26 -4.45
CA CYS A 271 -7.34 9.65 -3.42
C CYS A 271 -7.77 10.11 -2.00
N ARG A 272 -8.21 11.37 -1.84
CA ARG A 272 -8.79 11.88 -0.58
C ARG A 272 -10.03 11.09 -0.18
N TYR A 273 -10.87 10.69 -1.13
CA TYR A 273 -12.01 9.82 -0.85
C TYR A 273 -11.58 8.44 -0.34
N GLN A 274 -10.46 7.88 -0.86
CA GLN A 274 -9.88 6.65 -0.29
C GLN A 274 -9.39 6.84 1.15
N VAL A 275 -8.77 7.98 1.46
CA VAL A 275 -8.35 8.33 2.84
C VAL A 275 -9.56 8.42 3.77
N ALA A 276 -10.65 9.05 3.31
CA ALA A 276 -11.88 9.14 4.08
C ALA A 276 -12.46 7.76 4.43
N ASN A 277 -12.40 6.79 3.50
CA ASN A 277 -12.81 5.42 3.75
C ASN A 277 -11.88 4.65 4.70
N GLY A 278 -10.71 5.17 5.01
CA GLY A 278 -9.81 4.74 6.08
C GLY A 278 -10.13 5.42 7.42
N TYR A 279 -11.41 5.60 7.75
CA TYR A 279 -11.88 6.30 8.95
C TYR A 279 -11.27 7.71 9.07
N MET A 280 -11.37 8.49 7.99
CA MET A 280 -10.81 9.84 7.90
C MET A 280 -9.30 9.89 8.18
N GLY A 281 -8.55 8.86 7.74
CA GLY A 281 -7.11 8.78 7.94
C GLY A 281 -6.66 8.20 9.28
N ARG A 282 -7.56 7.66 10.12
CA ARG A 282 -7.16 6.89 11.32
C ARG A 282 -6.45 5.59 10.94
N VAL A 283 -6.78 5.02 9.80
CA VAL A 283 -6.06 3.91 9.17
C VAL A 283 -5.23 4.45 8.02
N GLY A 284 -3.94 4.13 7.99
CA GLY A 284 -3.03 4.65 6.99
C GLY A 284 -3.37 4.15 5.58
N LEU A 285 -3.37 5.06 4.59
CA LEU A 285 -3.46 4.69 3.19
C LEU A 285 -2.08 4.76 2.54
N ILE A 286 -1.60 3.62 2.03
CA ILE A 286 -0.44 3.57 1.14
C ILE A 286 -0.87 3.19 -0.27
N ASN A 287 -0.37 3.92 -1.27
CA ASN A 287 -0.67 3.58 -2.65
C ASN A 287 0.38 2.67 -3.28
N SER A 288 -0.09 1.85 -4.21
CA SER A 288 0.71 0.87 -4.95
C SER A 288 1.56 1.57 -6.00
N GLY A 289 2.85 1.24 -6.11
CA GLY A 289 3.75 1.78 -7.14
C GLY A 289 3.42 1.33 -8.57
N GLY A 290 2.57 0.30 -8.74
CA GLY A 290 2.18 -0.20 -10.05
C GLY A 290 3.23 -1.09 -10.72
N GLU A 291 3.01 -1.36 -12.01
CA GLU A 291 3.95 -2.10 -12.86
C GLU A 291 5.09 -1.20 -13.33
N SER A 292 6.20 -1.83 -13.72
CA SER A 292 7.30 -1.10 -14.36
C SER A 292 6.96 -0.87 -15.84
N HIS A 293 7.13 0.37 -16.29
CA HIS A 293 6.98 0.81 -17.68
C HIS A 293 8.30 1.34 -18.26
N GLY A 294 9.43 1.04 -17.60
CA GLY A 294 10.77 1.43 -18.06
C GLY A 294 11.08 2.91 -17.79
N GLU A 295 11.18 3.73 -18.83
CA GLU A 295 11.62 5.12 -18.71
C GLU A 295 10.67 6.03 -17.92
N SER A 296 9.37 5.76 -17.95
CA SER A 296 8.38 6.56 -17.21
C SER A 296 8.30 6.25 -15.72
N ASP A 297 8.94 5.20 -15.24
CA ASP A 297 8.77 4.70 -13.86
C ASP A 297 9.05 5.74 -12.79
N LEU A 298 10.07 6.58 -12.98
CA LEU A 298 10.42 7.61 -12.00
C LEU A 298 9.36 8.72 -11.96
N HIS A 299 8.90 9.18 -13.14
CA HIS A 299 7.82 10.14 -13.25
C HIS A 299 6.54 9.61 -12.59
N ASP A 300 6.11 8.38 -12.95
CA ASP A 300 4.89 7.75 -12.43
C ASP A 300 4.93 7.58 -10.91
N ALA A 301 6.11 7.19 -10.38
CA ALA A 301 6.31 7.04 -8.95
C ALA A 301 6.20 8.38 -8.21
N VAL A 302 6.79 9.45 -8.77
CA VAL A 302 6.69 10.81 -8.21
C VAL A 302 5.25 11.32 -8.26
N VAL A 303 4.55 11.16 -9.39
CA VAL A 303 3.12 11.52 -9.50
C VAL A 303 2.31 10.79 -8.42
N THR A 304 2.51 9.49 -8.28
CA THR A 304 1.79 8.70 -7.27
C THR A 304 2.08 9.19 -5.85
N ALA A 305 3.34 9.51 -5.53
CA ALA A 305 3.75 10.03 -4.23
C ALA A 305 3.13 11.39 -3.93
N VAL A 306 3.15 12.31 -4.90
CA VAL A 306 2.55 13.65 -4.76
C VAL A 306 1.04 13.55 -4.56
N VAL A 307 0.34 12.73 -5.36
CA VAL A 307 -1.10 12.51 -5.21
C VAL A 307 -1.43 11.94 -3.84
N ASN A 308 -0.72 10.88 -3.41
CA ASN A 308 -0.93 10.26 -2.09
C ASN A 308 -0.69 11.27 -0.96
N LYS A 309 0.46 11.94 -0.92
CA LYS A 309 0.80 12.90 0.13
C LYS A 309 -0.21 14.03 0.19
N ARG A 310 -0.53 14.66 -0.96
CA ARG A 310 -1.44 15.78 -1.01
C ARG A 310 -2.89 15.42 -0.69
N ALA A 311 -3.27 14.18 -0.93
CA ALA A 311 -4.56 13.65 -0.51
C ALA A 311 -4.66 13.38 1.01
N GLY A 312 -3.56 13.35 1.74
CA GLY A 312 -3.51 12.94 3.14
C GLY A 312 -3.23 11.45 3.33
N GLY A 313 -2.72 10.79 2.30
CA GLY A 313 -2.22 9.42 2.39
C GLY A 313 -0.90 9.35 3.15
N MET A 314 -0.51 8.15 3.54
CA MET A 314 0.56 7.90 4.51
C MET A 314 1.86 7.39 3.86
N GLY A 315 1.87 7.15 2.56
CA GLY A 315 3.09 6.68 1.91
C GLY A 315 2.87 5.83 0.68
N LEU A 316 3.95 5.22 0.24
CA LEU A 316 3.98 4.34 -0.93
C LEU A 316 4.58 2.98 -0.59
N ILE A 317 4.09 1.98 -1.32
CA ILE A 317 4.65 0.65 -1.37
C ILE A 317 5.02 0.35 -2.84
N SER A 318 6.33 0.43 -3.15
CA SER A 318 6.84 0.34 -4.52
C SER A 318 7.83 -0.80 -4.64
N GLY A 319 7.52 -1.79 -5.49
CA GLY A 319 8.31 -3.01 -5.70
C GLY A 319 8.91 -3.09 -7.11
N ARG A 320 8.14 -3.53 -8.11
CA ARG A 320 8.62 -3.83 -9.48
C ARG A 320 9.41 -2.68 -10.11
N LYS A 321 8.98 -1.45 -9.95
CA LYS A 321 9.70 -0.27 -10.43
C LYS A 321 11.10 -0.11 -9.81
N ALA A 322 11.34 -0.68 -8.63
CA ALA A 322 12.64 -0.62 -7.95
C ALA A 322 13.52 -1.86 -8.24
N PHE A 323 12.97 -3.08 -8.05
CA PHE A 323 13.81 -4.29 -8.16
C PHE A 323 13.97 -4.83 -9.59
N GLN A 324 13.17 -4.40 -10.58
CA GLN A 324 13.37 -4.79 -11.99
C GLN A 324 14.44 -3.93 -12.70
N LYS A 325 15.26 -3.22 -11.95
CA LYS A 325 16.34 -2.33 -12.42
C LYS A 325 17.66 -2.69 -11.75
N PRO A 326 18.77 -2.15 -12.25
CA PRO A 326 20.03 -2.17 -11.51
C PRO A 326 19.84 -1.61 -10.09
N MET A 327 20.54 -2.18 -9.10
CA MET A 327 20.42 -1.81 -7.68
C MET A 327 20.47 -0.29 -7.47
N LYS A 328 21.44 0.39 -8.10
CA LYS A 328 21.61 1.85 -8.01
C LYS A 328 20.36 2.62 -8.45
N ASP A 329 19.73 2.19 -9.53
CA ASP A 329 18.56 2.87 -10.09
C ASP A 329 17.30 2.61 -9.23
N GLY A 330 17.21 1.39 -8.67
CA GLY A 330 16.18 1.05 -7.69
C GLY A 330 16.28 1.90 -6.42
N ILE A 331 17.50 2.06 -5.88
CA ILE A 331 17.77 2.95 -4.73
C ILE A 331 17.39 4.39 -5.06
N GLN A 332 17.81 4.89 -6.23
CA GLN A 332 17.47 6.26 -6.67
C GLN A 332 15.95 6.47 -6.75
N LEU A 333 15.22 5.51 -7.32
CA LEU A 333 13.75 5.60 -7.40
C LEU A 333 13.10 5.65 -6.01
N LEU A 334 13.50 4.77 -5.09
CA LEU A 334 12.99 4.76 -3.72
C LEU A 334 13.31 6.07 -2.98
N ASN A 335 14.54 6.57 -3.11
CA ASN A 335 14.93 7.84 -2.52
C ASN A 335 14.15 9.02 -3.10
N THR A 336 13.89 9.05 -4.41
CA THR A 336 13.12 10.12 -5.05
C THR A 336 11.65 10.13 -4.59
N ILE A 337 11.05 8.94 -4.39
CA ILE A 337 9.73 8.83 -3.76
C ILE A 337 9.75 9.45 -2.36
N GLN A 338 10.75 9.13 -1.56
CA GLN A 338 10.89 9.63 -0.19
C GLN A 338 11.13 11.13 -0.16
N ASP A 339 11.86 11.68 -1.12
CA ASP A 339 12.08 13.14 -1.26
C ASP A 339 10.75 13.90 -1.39
N VAL A 340 9.73 13.33 -2.07
CA VAL A 340 8.38 13.92 -2.11
C VAL A 340 7.80 14.09 -0.71
N TYR A 341 7.91 13.05 0.13
CA TYR A 341 7.38 13.10 1.51
C TYR A 341 8.19 14.01 2.43
N LEU A 342 9.49 14.14 2.20
CA LEU A 342 10.39 15.01 2.97
C LEU A 342 10.27 16.49 2.56
N ASP A 343 9.80 16.80 1.34
CA ASP A 343 9.65 18.17 0.87
C ASP A 343 8.51 18.88 1.59
N SER A 344 8.84 19.78 2.50
CA SER A 344 7.87 20.55 3.30
C SER A 344 7.02 21.52 2.46
N SER A 345 7.43 21.84 1.23
CA SER A 345 6.65 22.68 0.33
C SER A 345 5.46 21.94 -0.29
N ILE A 346 5.52 20.60 -0.34
CA ILE A 346 4.43 19.74 -0.83
C ILE A 346 3.49 19.44 0.36
N THR A 347 2.50 20.29 0.54
CA THR A 347 1.53 20.20 1.64
C THR A 347 0.29 19.41 1.27
N ILE A 348 -0.50 19.00 2.25
CA ILE A 348 -1.82 18.41 2.04
C ILE A 348 -2.77 19.45 1.44
N ALA A 349 -3.48 19.06 0.39
CA ALA A 349 -4.36 19.93 -0.39
C ALA A 349 -5.62 20.34 0.37
#